data_5b6f3309ee9c595f73407ebc45d6a822
#
_entry.id   5b6f3309ee9c595f73407ebc45d6a822
#
_cell.length_a   1.000
_cell.length_b   1.000
_cell.length_c   1.000
_cell.angle_alpha   90.00
_cell.angle_beta   90.00
_cell.angle_gamma   90.00
#
_symmetry.space_group_name_H-M   'P 1'
#
loop_
_entity.id
_entity.type
_entity.pdbx_description
1 polymer ?
#
loop_
_entity_poly.entity_id
_entity_poly.type
_entity_poly.pdbx_seq_one_letter_code
_entity_poly.pdbx_strand_id
1 'polypeptide(L)' 'MPRKPTRYEERIKVLREQANSGNIKAMEELHKRYHINEIMINDEVVNLKKRFAESLSKWQWN' A
#
# COMPACT_ATOMS: atom_id res chain seq x y z
N MET A 1 -24.70 -6.01 -14.44
CA MET A 1 -23.57 -5.69 -15.33
C MET A 1 -22.43 -5.13 -14.56
N PRO A 2 -21.24 -5.61 -14.83
CA PRO A 2 -20.08 -5.04 -14.14
C PRO A 2 -19.84 -3.61 -14.62
N ARG A 3 -19.60 -2.76 -13.68
CA ARG A 3 -19.29 -1.38 -13.91
C ARG A 3 -17.80 -1.25 -14.23
N LYS A 4 -17.46 -0.34 -15.12
CA LYS A 4 -16.05 -0.08 -15.38
C LYS A 4 -15.41 0.52 -14.12
N PRO A 5 -14.20 0.06 -13.74
CA PRO A 5 -13.53 0.66 -12.59
C PRO A 5 -13.16 2.11 -12.88
N THR A 6 -13.19 2.94 -11.86
CA THR A 6 -12.76 4.32 -11.98
C THR A 6 -11.23 4.37 -12.05
N ARG A 7 -10.68 5.53 -12.42
CA ARG A 7 -9.24 5.70 -12.42
C ARG A 7 -8.64 5.44 -11.05
N TYR A 8 -9.37 5.86 -10.02
CA TYR A 8 -8.97 5.63 -8.65
C TYR A 8 -8.85 4.13 -8.35
N GLU A 9 -9.87 3.38 -8.73
CA GLU A 9 -9.88 1.94 -8.50
C GLU A 9 -8.78 1.23 -9.29
N GLU A 10 -8.56 1.63 -10.53
CA GLU A 10 -7.50 1.06 -11.36
C GLU A 10 -6.13 1.36 -10.78
N ARG A 11 -5.91 2.58 -10.31
CA ARG A 11 -4.63 2.96 -9.73
C ARG A 11 -4.36 2.15 -8.46
N ILE A 12 -5.36 2.00 -7.62
CA ILE A 12 -5.21 1.20 -6.41
C ILE A 12 -4.90 -0.26 -6.74
N LYS A 13 -5.56 -0.80 -7.75
CA LYS A 13 -5.31 -2.16 -8.18
C LYS A 13 -3.86 -2.34 -8.62
N VAL A 14 -3.37 -1.43 -9.45
CA VAL A 14 -1.99 -1.47 -9.94
C VAL A 14 -1.02 -1.37 -8.77
N LEU A 15 -1.27 -0.44 -7.84
CA LEU A 15 -0.40 -0.27 -6.68
C LEU A 15 -0.39 -1.49 -5.78
N ARG A 16 -1.54 -2.14 -5.62
CA ARG A 16 -1.61 -3.37 -4.85
C ARG A 16 -0.80 -4.49 -5.48
N GLU A 17 -0.89 -4.60 -6.80
CA GLU A 17 -0.10 -5.60 -7.53
C GLU A 17 1.39 -5.33 -7.38
N GLN A 18 1.79 -4.08 -7.50
CA GLN A 18 3.18 -3.68 -7.32
C GLN A 18 3.65 -3.92 -5.88
N ALA A 19 2.81 -3.59 -4.91
CA ALA A 19 3.13 -3.83 -3.51
C ALA A 19 3.27 -5.31 -3.22
N ASN A 20 2.43 -6.13 -3.84
CA ASN A 20 2.50 -7.58 -3.70
C ASN A 20 3.82 -8.12 -4.23
N SER A 21 4.39 -7.46 -5.24
CA SER A 21 5.71 -7.86 -5.77
C SER A 21 6.86 -7.32 -4.94
N GLY A 22 6.59 -6.57 -3.89
CA GLY A 22 7.63 -6.03 -3.02
C GLY A 22 8.00 -4.58 -3.27
N ASN A 23 7.22 -3.86 -4.07
CA ASN A 23 7.51 -2.46 -4.36
C ASN A 23 7.13 -1.56 -3.17
N ILE A 24 8.13 -1.09 -2.47
CA ILE A 24 7.93 -0.26 -1.27
C ILE A 24 7.28 1.09 -1.62
N LYS A 25 7.64 1.65 -2.77
CA LYS A 25 7.03 2.92 -3.19
C LYS A 25 5.53 2.78 -3.42
N ALA A 26 5.11 1.65 -3.95
CA ALA A 26 3.69 1.39 -4.13
C ALA A 26 2.97 1.30 -2.80
N MET A 27 3.56 0.65 -1.82
CA MET A 27 2.99 0.57 -0.48
C MET A 27 2.91 1.96 0.16
N GLU A 28 3.95 2.76 -0.01
CA GLU A 28 3.99 4.11 0.52
C GLU A 28 2.90 4.97 -0.12
N GLU A 29 2.73 4.89 -1.42
CA GLU A 29 1.70 5.65 -2.10
C GLU A 29 0.31 5.24 -1.63
N LEU A 30 0.06 3.95 -1.51
CA LEU A 30 -1.23 3.45 -1.00
C LEU A 30 -1.52 4.01 0.39
N HIS A 31 -0.51 4.03 1.23
CA HIS A 31 -0.69 4.50 2.59
C HIS A 31 -0.83 6.03 2.68
N LYS A 32 0.09 6.75 2.05
CA LYS A 32 0.13 8.21 2.19
C LYS A 32 -0.88 8.94 1.31
N ARG A 33 -1.03 8.49 0.09
CA ARG A 33 -1.90 9.19 -0.87
C ARG A 33 -3.35 8.76 -0.75
N TYR A 34 -3.58 7.47 -0.58
CA TYR A 34 -4.94 6.93 -0.55
C TYR A 34 -5.41 6.57 0.85
N HIS A 35 -4.58 6.81 1.84
CA HIS A 35 -4.91 6.57 3.26
C HIS A 35 -5.30 5.12 3.54
N ILE A 36 -4.72 4.20 2.80
CA ILE A 36 -4.95 2.78 3.00
C ILE A 36 -3.94 2.26 4.00
N ASN A 37 -4.42 1.77 5.13
CA ASN A 37 -3.55 1.28 6.20
C ASN A 37 -3.28 -0.21 6.13
N GLU A 38 -4.15 -0.95 5.46
CA GLU A 38 -4.01 -2.39 5.37
C GLU A 38 -4.22 -2.87 3.95
N ILE A 39 -3.36 -3.77 3.49
CA ILE A 39 -3.51 -4.40 2.18
C ILE A 39 -3.27 -5.88 2.33
N MET A 40 -3.73 -6.66 1.35
CA MET A 40 -3.53 -8.09 1.36
C MET A 40 -2.40 -8.44 0.40
N ILE A 41 -1.38 -9.10 0.91
CA ILE A 41 -0.24 -9.55 0.12
C ILE A 41 -0.09 -11.05 0.35
N ASN A 42 -0.18 -11.84 -0.70
CA ASN A 42 -0.08 -13.31 -0.62
C ASN A 42 -1.02 -13.89 0.44
N ASP A 43 -2.28 -13.43 0.41
CA ASP A 43 -3.34 -13.86 1.32
C ASP A 43 -3.09 -13.50 2.80
N GLU A 44 -2.15 -12.60 3.04
CA GLU A 44 -1.89 -12.10 4.38
C GLU A 44 -2.18 -10.61 4.46
N VAL A 45 -2.81 -10.18 5.53
CA VAL A 45 -3.07 -8.77 5.76
C VAL A 45 -1.79 -8.10 6.27
N VAL A 46 -1.34 -7.09 5.54
CA VAL A 46 -0.15 -6.32 5.91
C VAL A 46 -0.58 -4.94 6.36
N ASN A 47 -0.15 -4.56 7.56
CA ASN A 47 -0.47 -3.25 8.11
C ASN A 47 0.58 -2.23 7.69
N LEU A 48 0.21 -1.38 6.73
CA LEU A 48 1.12 -0.38 6.19
C LEU A 48 1.48 0.70 7.20
N LYS A 49 0.53 1.07 8.04
CA LYS A 49 0.79 2.07 9.06
C LYS A 49 1.88 1.61 10.01
N LYS A 50 1.78 0.39 10.47
CA LYS A 50 2.77 -0.18 11.36
C LYS A 50 4.12 -0.31 10.67
N ARG A 51 4.10 -0.79 9.42
CA ARG A 51 5.32 -0.99 8.64
C ARG A 51 6.10 0.31 8.47
N PHE A 52 5.41 1.38 8.09
CA PHE A 52 6.07 2.66 7.87
C PHE A 52 6.44 3.34 9.19
N ALA A 53 5.69 3.12 10.23
CA ALA A 53 6.05 3.63 11.55
C ALA A 53 7.36 2.99 12.03
N GLU A 54 7.50 1.70 11.84
CA GLU A 54 8.74 1.01 12.19
C GLU A 54 9.91 1.52 11.34
N SER A 55 9.67 1.72 10.05
CA SER A 55 10.69 2.23 9.16
C SER A 55 11.12 3.63 9.58
N LEU A 56 10.17 4.50 9.89
CA LEU A 56 10.48 5.85 10.35
C LEU A 56 11.25 5.83 11.65
N SER A 57 10.91 4.94 12.54
CA SER A 57 11.61 4.81 13.81
C SER A 57 13.08 4.49 13.61
N LYS A 58 13.39 3.65 12.64
CA LYS A 58 14.78 3.32 12.33
C LYS A 58 15.54 4.51 11.78
N TRP A 59 14.90 5.32 11.01
CA TRP A 59 15.56 6.45 10.36
C TRP A 59 15.70 7.65 11.26
N GLN A 60 14.84 7.70 12.28
CA GLN A 60 14.88 8.81 13.14
C GLN A 60 15.92 8.76 14.15
N TRP A 61 16.52 8.05 14.51
CA TRP A 61 17.44 8.14 15.43
C TRP A 61 18.30 8.95 15.45
N ASN A 62 18.37 9.51 15.81
CA ASN A 62 19.14 10.35 15.76
C ASN A 62 19.82 10.50 15.99
#